data_75d26b4a90338c688c3e76de8c364629
#
_entry.id   75d26b4a90338c688c3e76de8c364629
#
_cell.length_a   1.000
_cell.length_b   1.000
_cell.length_c   1.000
_cell.angle_alpha   90.00
_cell.angle_beta   90.00
_cell.angle_gamma   90.00
#
_symmetry.space_group_name_H-M   'P 1'
#
loop_
_entity.id
_entity.type
_entity.pdbx_description
1 polymer ?
#
loop_
_entity_poly.entity_id
_entity_poly.type
_entity_poly.pdbx_seq_one_letter_code
_entity_poly.pdbx_strand_id
1 'polypeptide(L)'
;MISTDDEQRAFDALIDADARIEPRDWMPDDYRKSLIRQMSQHAHSEIIGMQPEGNWITRAPSLQRKAILMAKVQDEAGHGLYLYSATQTLGITRDEMTEQLIEGRAKYSSIFNYPTPTWADMGAIGWLVDGAAIVNQVPLCRCSYGPYARAMVRICKEESFHQRQGFEILLTLMQGTDAQKQMAQDAVDRWYWPSLMMFGPPDDESPNSARSMAWKIKRFSNDELRQRFVGMLVPQAEVLGVTLPDPNLTWNDETQQYDMSPIDWDEFMEVLKGRGPMNAVRIQTRRDAHEDGAWVREAAAEYARKQQQKEQAA
;
A
#
# COMPACT_ATOMS: atom_id res chain seq x y z
N MET A 1 2.14 23.35 -35.30
CA MET A 1 1.47 22.73 -34.14
C MET A 1 1.25 21.27 -34.48
N ILE A 2 1.74 20.36 -33.66
CA ILE A 2 1.46 18.93 -33.77
C ILE A 2 -0.05 18.75 -33.49
N SER A 3 -0.75 17.93 -34.26
CA SER A 3 -2.17 17.69 -34.00
C SER A 3 -2.35 16.77 -32.81
N THR A 4 -3.48 16.86 -32.09
CA THR A 4 -3.82 15.95 -30.97
C THR A 4 -3.79 14.48 -31.41
N ASP A 5 -4.13 14.20 -32.68
CA ASP A 5 -4.08 12.85 -33.23
C ASP A 5 -2.64 12.35 -33.43
N ASP A 6 -1.68 13.24 -33.75
CA ASP A 6 -0.27 12.88 -33.84
C ASP A 6 0.34 12.62 -32.45
N GLU A 7 -0.05 13.42 -31.44
CA GLU A 7 0.35 13.22 -30.04
C GLU A 7 -0.19 11.90 -29.50
N GLN A 8 -1.46 11.57 -29.77
CA GLN A 8 -2.05 10.29 -29.38
C GLN A 8 -1.31 9.12 -30.03
N ARG A 9 -1.04 9.17 -31.34
CA ARG A 9 -0.28 8.11 -32.02
C ARG A 9 1.14 7.94 -31.45
N ALA A 10 1.81 9.04 -31.09
CA ALA A 10 3.13 8.99 -30.47
C ALA A 10 3.07 8.34 -29.09
N PHE A 11 2.07 8.67 -28.27
CA PHE A 11 1.85 8.05 -26.98
C PHE A 11 1.57 6.55 -27.12
N ASP A 12 0.66 6.14 -28.00
CA ASP A 12 0.34 4.73 -28.23
C ASP A 12 1.57 3.94 -28.68
N ALA A 13 2.40 4.50 -29.55
CA ALA A 13 3.66 3.90 -30.00
C ALA A 13 4.65 3.69 -28.83
N LEU A 14 4.74 4.63 -27.87
CA LEU A 14 5.55 4.46 -26.66
C LEU A 14 5.01 3.33 -25.78
N ILE A 15 3.68 3.26 -25.59
CA ILE A 15 3.05 2.17 -24.84
C ILE A 15 3.32 0.82 -25.50
N ASP A 16 3.14 0.72 -26.83
CA ASP A 16 3.35 -0.53 -27.57
C ASP A 16 4.82 -1.00 -27.50
N ALA A 17 5.75 -0.06 -27.59
CA ALA A 17 7.19 -0.32 -27.47
C ALA A 17 7.65 -0.63 -26.03
N ASP A 18 6.75 -0.64 -25.04
CA ASP A 18 7.08 -0.76 -23.60
C ASP A 18 8.06 0.32 -23.11
N ALA A 19 8.04 1.49 -23.75
CA ALA A 19 8.86 2.64 -23.39
C ALA A 19 8.25 3.38 -22.18
N ARG A 20 9.09 4.18 -21.50
CA ARG A 20 8.66 5.01 -20.38
C ARG A 20 8.05 6.31 -20.88
N ILE A 21 6.95 6.69 -20.25
CA ILE A 21 6.35 8.01 -20.34
C ILE A 21 6.96 8.86 -19.23
N GLU A 22 7.57 9.97 -19.58
CA GLU A 22 8.21 10.88 -18.64
C GLU A 22 7.34 12.13 -18.39
N PRO A 23 7.59 12.93 -17.34
CA PRO A 23 6.73 14.07 -16.98
C PRO A 23 6.53 15.13 -18.05
N ARG A 24 7.48 15.25 -19.00
CA ARG A 24 7.43 16.23 -20.10
C ARG A 24 6.80 15.67 -21.36
N ASP A 25 6.57 14.35 -21.41
CA ASP A 25 5.93 13.74 -22.56
C ASP A 25 4.43 14.08 -22.55
N TRP A 26 3.87 14.24 -23.73
CA TRP A 26 2.43 14.33 -23.86
C TRP A 26 1.78 13.00 -23.45
N MET A 27 0.67 13.10 -22.73
CA MET A 27 -0.11 11.95 -22.31
C MET A 27 -1.60 12.29 -22.30
N PRO A 28 -2.49 11.35 -22.61
CA PRO A 28 -3.94 11.55 -22.53
C PRO A 28 -4.37 11.91 -21.09
N ASP A 29 -5.38 12.77 -20.97
CA ASP A 29 -5.94 13.17 -19.67
C ASP A 29 -6.40 11.99 -18.82
N ASP A 30 -7.00 10.98 -19.44
CA ASP A 30 -7.47 9.79 -18.73
C ASP A 30 -6.32 8.92 -18.19
N TYR A 31 -5.21 8.84 -18.92
CA TYR A 31 -4.00 8.20 -18.42
C TYR A 31 -3.44 8.97 -17.21
N ARG A 32 -3.30 10.28 -17.32
CA ARG A 32 -2.86 11.19 -16.23
C ARG A 32 -3.75 11.04 -15.00
N LYS A 33 -5.07 11.12 -15.15
CA LYS A 33 -6.05 10.97 -14.05
C LYS A 33 -5.95 9.60 -13.38
N SER A 34 -5.73 8.55 -14.17
CA SER A 34 -5.58 7.18 -13.64
C SER A 34 -4.31 7.04 -12.81
N LEU A 35 -3.20 7.63 -13.26
CA LEU A 35 -1.94 7.68 -12.51
C LEU A 35 -2.07 8.47 -11.21
N ILE A 36 -2.63 9.70 -11.27
CA ILE A 36 -2.85 10.52 -10.06
C ILE A 36 -3.64 9.73 -9.04
N ARG A 37 -4.76 9.12 -9.44
CA ARG A 37 -5.59 8.32 -8.54
C ARG A 37 -4.82 7.16 -7.92
N GLN A 38 -4.12 6.37 -8.73
CA GLN A 38 -3.40 5.18 -8.26
C GLN A 38 -2.21 5.54 -7.38
N MET A 39 -1.41 6.51 -7.79
CA MET A 39 -0.21 6.92 -7.07
C MET A 39 -0.55 7.67 -5.77
N SER A 40 -1.58 8.53 -5.77
CA SER A 40 -2.07 9.18 -4.54
C SER A 40 -2.62 8.14 -3.56
N GLN A 41 -3.43 7.19 -4.03
CA GLN A 41 -3.96 6.12 -3.18
C GLN A 41 -2.82 5.29 -2.57
N HIS A 42 -1.78 4.99 -3.33
CA HIS A 42 -0.60 4.27 -2.85
C HIS A 42 0.14 5.10 -1.79
N ALA A 43 0.48 6.37 -2.09
CA ALA A 43 1.13 7.27 -1.13
C ALA A 43 0.34 7.41 0.17
N HIS A 44 -0.98 7.55 0.08
CA HIS A 44 -1.85 7.61 1.25
C HIS A 44 -1.84 6.29 2.04
N SER A 45 -1.73 5.15 1.36
CA SER A 45 -1.65 3.84 2.01
C SER A 45 -0.41 3.72 2.88
N GLU A 46 0.76 4.14 2.38
CA GLU A 46 2.02 4.17 3.14
C GLU A 46 1.89 5.05 4.39
N ILE A 47 1.38 6.27 4.24
CA ILE A 47 1.20 7.19 5.37
C ILE A 47 0.20 6.67 6.41
N ILE A 48 -0.89 6.05 5.98
CA ILE A 48 -1.89 5.47 6.91
C ILE A 48 -1.36 4.20 7.57
N GLY A 49 -0.59 3.38 6.84
CA GLY A 49 0.02 2.15 7.35
C GLY A 49 0.91 2.38 8.57
N MET A 50 1.57 3.53 8.66
CA MET A 50 2.37 3.90 9.83
C MET A 50 1.59 3.90 11.14
N GLN A 51 0.29 4.21 11.13
CA GLN A 51 -0.49 4.40 12.36
C GLN A 51 -0.69 3.10 13.15
N PRO A 52 -1.21 2.00 12.59
CA PRO A 52 -1.39 0.75 13.33
C PRO A 52 -0.06 0.19 13.87
N GLU A 53 1.02 0.29 13.12
CA GLU A 53 2.33 -0.19 13.51
C GLU A 53 3.05 0.75 14.50
N GLY A 54 2.98 2.06 14.26
CA GLY A 54 3.56 3.08 15.15
C GLY A 54 3.04 2.99 16.58
N ASN A 55 1.77 2.62 16.77
CA ASN A 55 1.17 2.38 18.08
C ASN A 55 1.81 1.20 18.85
N TRP A 56 2.57 0.34 18.19
CA TRP A 56 3.26 -0.79 18.80
C TRP A 56 4.73 -0.54 19.11
N ILE A 57 5.35 0.53 18.64
CA ILE A 57 6.78 0.82 18.87
C ILE A 57 7.11 0.76 20.36
N THR A 58 6.35 1.47 21.19
CA THR A 58 6.60 1.50 22.65
C THR A 58 6.22 0.20 23.36
N ARG A 59 5.34 -0.61 22.79
CA ARG A 59 4.82 -1.87 23.37
C ARG A 59 5.53 -3.12 22.85
N ALA A 60 6.39 -3.01 21.86
CA ALA A 60 7.15 -4.14 21.32
C ALA A 60 7.98 -4.84 22.43
N PRO A 61 8.13 -6.18 22.39
CA PRO A 61 8.56 -6.99 23.54
C PRO A 61 10.04 -6.83 23.92
N SER A 62 10.87 -6.28 23.05
CA SER A 62 12.29 -6.06 23.33
C SER A 62 12.79 -4.76 22.71
N LEU A 63 13.93 -4.25 23.19
CA LEU A 63 14.56 -3.05 22.60
C LEU A 63 14.91 -3.28 21.12
N GLN A 64 15.38 -4.47 20.76
CA GLN A 64 15.66 -4.82 19.38
C GLN A 64 14.38 -4.75 18.51
N ARG A 65 13.27 -5.32 18.99
CA ARG A 65 11.99 -5.29 18.24
C ARG A 65 11.42 -3.86 18.15
N LYS A 66 11.61 -3.03 19.18
CA LYS A 66 11.25 -1.60 19.12
C LYS A 66 12.04 -0.87 18.03
N ALA A 67 13.35 -1.08 17.97
CA ALA A 67 14.23 -0.44 16.99
C ALA A 67 13.87 -0.87 15.55
N ILE A 68 13.62 -2.16 15.33
CA ILE A 68 13.22 -2.70 14.02
C ILE A 68 11.88 -2.11 13.58
N LEU A 69 10.88 -2.10 14.46
CA LEU A 69 9.55 -1.57 14.13
C LEU A 69 9.59 -0.06 13.86
N MET A 70 10.42 0.68 14.62
CA MET A 70 10.61 2.11 14.37
C MET A 70 11.26 2.37 13.00
N ALA A 71 12.25 1.55 12.61
CA ALA A 71 12.87 1.65 11.29
C ALA A 71 11.83 1.37 10.18
N LYS A 72 11.02 0.32 10.32
CA LYS A 72 9.94 0.02 9.39
C LYS A 72 8.97 1.21 9.24
N VAL A 73 8.45 1.74 10.34
CA VAL A 73 7.53 2.89 10.32
C VAL A 73 8.16 4.12 9.67
N GLN A 74 9.47 4.32 9.83
CA GLN A 74 10.21 5.38 9.14
C GLN A 74 10.31 5.12 7.63
N ASP A 75 10.52 3.87 7.20
CA ASP A 75 10.54 3.49 5.80
C ASP A 75 9.18 3.77 5.15
N GLU A 76 8.05 3.41 5.77
CA GLU A 76 6.68 3.71 5.30
C GLU A 76 6.47 5.21 5.07
N ALA A 77 6.95 6.04 6.01
CA ALA A 77 6.93 7.50 5.83
C ALA A 77 7.74 7.93 4.60
N GLY A 78 8.92 7.34 4.39
CA GLY A 78 9.78 7.57 3.24
C GLY A 78 9.11 7.15 1.93
N HIS A 79 8.46 5.99 1.90
CA HIS A 79 7.69 5.49 0.75
C HIS A 79 6.58 6.47 0.36
N GLY A 80 5.79 6.93 1.32
CA GLY A 80 4.77 7.95 1.11
C GLY A 80 5.34 9.23 0.49
N LEU A 81 6.49 9.73 0.99
CA LEU A 81 7.16 10.91 0.46
C LEU A 81 7.67 10.72 -0.98
N TYR A 82 8.24 9.56 -1.32
CA TYR A 82 8.67 9.27 -2.69
C TYR A 82 7.49 9.24 -3.65
N LEU A 83 6.39 8.61 -3.24
CA LEU A 83 5.18 8.50 -4.06
C LEU A 83 4.50 9.85 -4.23
N TYR A 84 4.39 10.68 -3.19
CA TYR A 84 3.91 12.05 -3.32
C TYR A 84 4.78 12.86 -4.29
N SER A 85 6.10 12.77 -4.18
CA SER A 85 7.00 13.47 -5.08
C SER A 85 6.85 13.02 -6.54
N ALA A 86 6.67 11.72 -6.77
CA ALA A 86 6.40 11.19 -8.11
C ALA A 86 5.03 11.66 -8.62
N THR A 87 4.00 11.72 -7.76
CA THR A 87 2.64 12.17 -8.14
C THR A 87 2.60 13.67 -8.46
N GLN A 88 3.40 14.48 -7.76
CA GLN A 88 3.52 15.92 -8.04
C GLN A 88 3.98 16.21 -9.49
N THR A 89 4.71 15.30 -10.12
CA THR A 89 5.11 15.46 -11.54
C THR A 89 3.93 15.38 -12.52
N LEU A 90 2.75 14.98 -12.04
CA LEU A 90 1.48 14.95 -12.79
C LEU A 90 0.62 16.21 -12.62
N GLY A 91 1.10 17.18 -11.82
CA GLY A 91 0.44 18.49 -11.64
C GLY A 91 -0.50 18.62 -10.44
N ILE A 92 -0.54 17.63 -9.53
CA ILE A 92 -1.21 17.75 -8.23
C ILE A 92 -0.16 18.06 -7.15
N THR A 93 -0.49 18.94 -6.20
CA THR A 93 0.43 19.31 -5.12
C THR A 93 0.38 18.33 -3.96
N ARG A 94 1.44 18.30 -3.16
CA ARG A 94 1.47 17.51 -1.92
C ARG A 94 0.43 18.01 -0.93
N ASP A 95 0.25 19.32 -0.84
CA ASP A 95 -0.70 19.94 0.08
C ASP A 95 -2.13 19.52 -0.25
N GLU A 96 -2.52 19.54 -1.54
CA GLU A 96 -3.83 19.04 -1.98
C GLU A 96 -4.04 17.55 -1.61
N MET A 97 -3.02 16.71 -1.81
CA MET A 97 -3.11 15.28 -1.45
C MET A 97 -3.22 15.09 0.07
N THR A 98 -2.44 15.85 0.85
CA THR A 98 -2.45 15.77 2.32
C THR A 98 -3.77 16.28 2.90
N GLU A 99 -4.30 17.37 2.36
CA GLU A 99 -5.61 17.93 2.75
C GLU A 99 -6.72 16.88 2.53
N GLN A 100 -6.75 16.23 1.37
CA GLN A 100 -7.70 15.14 1.10
C GLN A 100 -7.62 14.03 2.15
N LEU A 101 -6.40 13.70 2.62
CA LEU A 101 -6.18 12.68 3.63
C LEU A 101 -6.75 13.08 5.00
N ILE A 102 -6.52 14.32 5.42
CA ILE A 102 -7.01 14.87 6.70
C ILE A 102 -8.55 15.03 6.69
N GLU A 103 -9.11 15.50 5.58
CA GLU A 103 -10.55 15.62 5.43
C GLU A 103 -11.29 14.27 5.34
N GLY A 104 -10.56 13.18 5.08
CA GLY A 104 -11.13 11.84 4.92
C GLY A 104 -11.74 11.58 3.52
N ARG A 105 -11.38 12.41 2.53
CA ARG A 105 -11.77 12.22 1.11
C ARG A 105 -10.78 11.34 0.35
N ALA A 106 -9.56 11.21 0.85
CA ALA A 106 -8.54 10.36 0.24
C ALA A 106 -8.90 8.88 0.33
N LYS A 107 -8.59 8.16 -0.74
CA LYS A 107 -8.65 6.70 -0.76
C LYS A 107 -7.28 6.14 -0.43
N TYR A 108 -7.27 5.05 0.33
CA TYR A 108 -6.09 4.27 0.70
C TYR A 108 -6.50 2.79 0.83
N SER A 109 -5.56 1.89 1.03
CA SER A 109 -5.85 0.46 1.16
C SER A 109 -6.79 0.19 2.34
N SER A 110 -7.85 -0.57 2.11
CA SER A 110 -8.86 -0.95 3.12
C SER A 110 -8.24 -1.66 4.32
N ILE A 111 -7.13 -2.36 4.11
CA ILE A 111 -6.44 -3.19 5.09
C ILE A 111 -6.07 -2.43 6.37
N PHE A 112 -5.76 -1.14 6.30
CA PHE A 112 -5.36 -0.33 7.46
C PHE A 112 -6.52 0.05 8.39
N ASN A 113 -7.74 -0.33 8.06
CA ASN A 113 -8.93 -0.13 8.88
C ASN A 113 -9.30 -1.37 9.72
N TYR A 114 -8.37 -2.31 9.88
CA TYR A 114 -8.51 -3.47 10.77
C TYR A 114 -7.73 -3.26 12.08
N PRO A 115 -8.18 -3.91 13.20
CA PRO A 115 -7.57 -3.72 14.51
C PRO A 115 -6.25 -4.49 14.65
N THR A 116 -5.36 -3.96 15.50
CA THR A 116 -4.07 -4.55 15.85
C THR A 116 -4.00 -4.83 17.36
N PRO A 117 -4.78 -5.80 17.91
CA PRO A 117 -4.89 -5.99 19.35
C PRO A 117 -3.67 -6.61 20.01
N THR A 118 -2.86 -7.40 19.29
CA THR A 118 -1.75 -8.17 19.85
C THR A 118 -0.43 -7.90 19.13
N TRP A 119 0.68 -8.32 19.73
CA TRP A 119 2.00 -8.25 19.07
C TRP A 119 2.08 -9.14 17.82
N ALA A 120 1.32 -10.24 17.78
CA ALA A 120 1.27 -11.11 16.62
C ALA A 120 0.69 -10.42 15.38
N ASP A 121 -0.15 -9.39 15.57
CA ASP A 121 -0.66 -8.59 14.44
C ASP A 121 0.46 -7.85 13.71
N MET A 122 1.53 -7.46 14.41
CA MET A 122 2.73 -6.91 13.76
C MET A 122 3.44 -7.96 12.89
N GLY A 123 3.44 -9.21 13.33
CA GLY A 123 3.91 -10.34 12.52
C GLY A 123 3.02 -10.60 11.31
N ALA A 124 1.71 -10.64 11.51
CA ALA A 124 0.75 -10.88 10.44
C ALA A 124 0.73 -9.73 9.41
N ILE A 125 0.84 -8.47 9.83
CA ILE A 125 0.98 -7.33 8.91
C ILE A 125 2.23 -7.51 8.06
N GLY A 126 3.40 -7.70 8.65
CA GLY A 126 4.63 -7.88 7.89
C GLY A 126 4.57 -9.08 6.94
N TRP A 127 4.03 -10.21 7.36
CA TRP A 127 3.96 -11.38 6.50
C TRP A 127 2.87 -11.31 5.44
N LEU A 128 1.62 -10.98 5.83
CA LEU A 128 0.46 -11.03 4.94
C LEU A 128 0.25 -9.72 4.19
N VAL A 129 0.33 -8.57 4.88
CA VAL A 129 0.02 -7.27 4.26
C VAL A 129 1.20 -6.78 3.41
N ASP A 130 2.42 -6.78 3.96
CA ASP A 130 3.60 -6.40 3.18
C ASP A 130 3.91 -7.47 2.11
N GLY A 131 3.60 -8.75 2.38
CA GLY A 131 3.65 -9.79 1.36
C GLY A 131 2.71 -9.53 0.17
N ALA A 132 1.47 -9.13 0.42
CA ALA A 132 0.53 -8.74 -0.62
C ALA A 132 0.98 -7.43 -1.30
N ALA A 133 1.53 -6.48 -0.54
CA ALA A 133 2.11 -5.26 -1.08
C ALA A 133 3.24 -5.57 -2.07
N ILE A 134 4.20 -6.41 -1.72
CA ILE A 134 5.30 -6.83 -2.61
C ILE A 134 4.78 -7.44 -3.91
N VAL A 135 3.81 -8.35 -3.83
CA VAL A 135 3.23 -8.99 -5.02
C VAL A 135 2.56 -7.95 -5.94
N ASN A 136 1.91 -6.93 -5.37
CA ASN A 136 1.33 -5.81 -6.12
C ASN A 136 2.40 -4.85 -6.68
N GLN A 137 3.43 -4.57 -5.91
CA GLN A 137 4.37 -3.47 -6.13
C GLN A 137 5.52 -3.84 -7.07
N VAL A 138 6.05 -5.07 -6.98
CA VAL A 138 7.17 -5.52 -7.85
C VAL A 138 6.85 -5.34 -9.33
N PRO A 139 5.66 -5.71 -9.85
CA PRO A 139 5.30 -5.42 -11.23
C PRO A 139 5.29 -3.93 -11.60
N LEU A 140 5.02 -3.04 -10.64
CA LEU A 140 5.01 -1.60 -10.84
C LEU A 140 6.41 -1.01 -11.10
N CYS A 141 7.49 -1.73 -10.79
CA CYS A 141 8.84 -1.38 -11.25
C CYS A 141 8.93 -1.32 -12.78
N ARG A 142 7.96 -1.92 -13.48
CA ARG A 142 7.79 -1.88 -14.94
C ARG A 142 6.58 -1.04 -15.38
N CYS A 143 6.02 -0.21 -14.51
CA CYS A 143 4.96 0.73 -14.87
C CYS A 143 5.39 1.60 -16.04
N SER A 144 4.46 1.89 -16.95
CA SER A 144 4.72 2.77 -18.11
C SER A 144 5.10 4.21 -17.72
N TYR A 145 4.73 4.67 -16.52
CA TYR A 145 5.11 5.99 -16.03
C TYR A 145 6.44 5.96 -15.29
N GLY A 146 7.45 6.63 -15.84
CA GLY A 146 8.85 6.57 -15.38
C GLY A 146 9.05 6.94 -13.91
N PRO A 147 8.52 8.07 -13.41
CA PRO A 147 8.66 8.46 -11.99
C PRO A 147 8.12 7.42 -11.02
N TYR A 148 6.95 6.85 -11.30
CA TYR A 148 6.37 5.80 -10.46
C TYR A 148 7.24 4.54 -10.45
N ALA A 149 7.62 4.06 -11.63
CA ALA A 149 8.46 2.87 -11.76
C ALA A 149 9.80 3.01 -11.01
N ARG A 150 10.43 4.19 -11.06
CA ARG A 150 11.69 4.44 -10.33
C ARG A 150 11.50 4.45 -8.81
N ALA A 151 10.42 5.06 -8.31
CA ALA A 151 10.09 5.03 -6.89
C ALA A 151 9.93 3.59 -6.39
N MET A 152 9.21 2.75 -7.16
CA MET A 152 8.95 1.35 -6.80
C MET A 152 10.20 0.49 -6.66
N VAL A 153 11.27 0.77 -7.41
CA VAL A 153 12.53 0.01 -7.30
C VAL A 153 13.13 0.10 -5.89
N ARG A 154 13.02 1.27 -5.25
CA ARG A 154 13.51 1.45 -3.89
C ARG A 154 12.53 0.87 -2.88
N ILE A 155 11.26 1.21 -2.99
CA ILE A 155 10.19 0.76 -2.10
C ILE A 155 10.20 -0.77 -1.98
N CYS A 156 10.19 -1.50 -3.10
CA CYS A 156 10.19 -2.97 -3.08
C CYS A 156 11.40 -3.60 -2.36
N LYS A 157 12.54 -2.93 -2.33
CA LYS A 157 13.71 -3.43 -1.58
C LYS A 157 13.50 -3.33 -0.08
N GLU A 158 12.94 -2.24 0.38
CA GLU A 158 12.65 -1.98 1.78
C GLU A 158 11.48 -2.87 2.25
N GLU A 159 10.42 -3.03 1.46
CA GLU A 159 9.29 -3.94 1.71
C GLU A 159 9.70 -5.42 1.89
N SER A 160 10.69 -5.88 1.14
CA SER A 160 11.17 -7.26 1.30
C SER A 160 11.78 -7.50 2.70
N PHE A 161 12.34 -6.48 3.32
CA PHE A 161 12.80 -6.52 4.70
C PHE A 161 11.63 -6.53 5.69
N HIS A 162 10.60 -5.73 5.44
CA HIS A 162 9.38 -5.68 6.28
C HIS A 162 8.68 -7.04 6.31
N GLN A 163 8.47 -7.66 5.16
CA GLN A 163 7.88 -9.01 5.07
C GLN A 163 8.68 -10.04 5.88
N ARG A 164 10.00 -10.03 5.73
CA ARG A 164 10.87 -10.94 6.47
C ARG A 164 10.75 -10.74 7.98
N GLN A 165 10.70 -9.50 8.46
CA GLN A 165 10.56 -9.20 9.88
C GLN A 165 9.22 -9.69 10.43
N GLY A 166 8.13 -9.55 9.68
CA GLY A 166 6.82 -10.10 10.03
C GLY A 166 6.84 -11.63 10.15
N PHE A 167 7.42 -12.29 9.16
CA PHE A 167 7.59 -13.75 9.18
C PHE A 167 8.40 -14.22 10.40
N GLU A 168 9.50 -13.56 10.73
CA GLU A 168 10.34 -13.87 11.90
C GLU A 168 9.61 -13.66 13.24
N ILE A 169 8.70 -12.69 13.32
CA ILE A 169 7.86 -12.51 14.52
C ILE A 169 6.92 -13.70 14.70
N LEU A 170 6.21 -14.09 13.65
CA LEU A 170 5.30 -15.24 13.70
C LEU A 170 6.06 -16.54 13.99
N LEU A 171 7.19 -16.77 13.33
CA LEU A 171 8.02 -17.94 13.57
C LEU A 171 8.47 -18.03 15.04
N THR A 172 8.86 -16.90 15.63
CA THR A 172 9.24 -16.82 17.04
C THR A 172 8.07 -17.18 17.97
N LEU A 173 6.87 -16.71 17.68
CA LEU A 173 5.67 -17.00 18.46
C LEU A 173 5.24 -18.47 18.32
N MET A 174 5.34 -19.03 17.11
CA MET A 174 5.01 -20.45 16.85
C MET A 174 5.99 -21.42 17.48
N GLN A 175 7.21 -21.00 17.81
CA GLN A 175 8.18 -21.77 18.60
C GLN A 175 8.01 -21.61 20.13
N GLY A 176 7.08 -20.75 20.55
CA GLY A 176 6.87 -20.41 21.94
C GLY A 176 5.85 -21.29 22.66
N THR A 177 5.20 -20.72 23.66
CA THR A 177 4.13 -21.38 24.45
C THR A 177 2.86 -21.54 23.62
N ASP A 178 1.93 -22.41 24.08
CA ASP A 178 0.65 -22.59 23.41
C ASP A 178 -0.15 -21.28 23.30
N ALA A 179 -0.08 -20.41 24.30
CA ALA A 179 -0.70 -19.09 24.27
C ALA A 179 -0.09 -18.20 23.18
N GLN A 180 1.23 -18.28 22.95
CA GLN A 180 1.90 -17.53 21.88
C GLN A 180 1.55 -18.09 20.49
N LYS A 181 1.46 -19.42 20.35
CA LYS A 181 1.00 -20.08 19.12
C LYS A 181 -0.44 -19.68 18.78
N GLN A 182 -1.31 -19.71 19.78
CA GLN A 182 -2.70 -19.28 19.58
C GLN A 182 -2.79 -17.80 19.18
N MET A 183 -1.99 -16.94 19.81
CA MET A 183 -1.94 -15.51 19.45
C MET A 183 -1.49 -15.31 17.99
N ALA A 184 -0.52 -16.11 17.51
CA ALA A 184 -0.08 -16.06 16.12
C ALA A 184 -1.18 -16.54 15.16
N GLN A 185 -1.84 -17.66 15.48
CA GLN A 185 -2.95 -18.18 14.67
C GLN A 185 -4.12 -17.18 14.60
N ASP A 186 -4.54 -16.61 15.74
CA ASP A 186 -5.61 -15.60 15.80
C ASP A 186 -5.27 -14.35 14.94
N ALA A 187 -3.99 -13.98 14.86
CA ALA A 187 -3.57 -12.90 13.99
C ALA A 187 -3.64 -13.29 12.51
N VAL A 188 -3.20 -14.50 12.15
CA VAL A 188 -3.33 -15.03 10.78
C VAL A 188 -4.81 -15.07 10.36
N ASP A 189 -5.69 -15.55 11.22
CA ASP A 189 -7.13 -15.63 10.96
C ASP A 189 -7.75 -14.24 10.70
N ARG A 190 -7.30 -13.20 11.41
CA ARG A 190 -7.77 -11.83 11.22
C ARG A 190 -7.28 -11.18 9.93
N TRP A 191 -6.05 -11.47 9.51
CA TRP A 191 -5.40 -10.71 8.43
C TRP A 191 -5.43 -11.41 7.08
N TYR A 192 -5.72 -12.71 7.02
CA TYR A 192 -5.70 -13.48 5.77
C TYR A 192 -6.70 -12.93 4.74
N TRP A 193 -8.00 -12.89 5.07
CA TRP A 193 -9.03 -12.41 4.14
C TRP A 193 -8.84 -10.94 3.74
N PRO A 194 -8.61 -10.02 4.67
CA PRO A 194 -8.30 -8.64 4.31
C PRO A 194 -7.07 -8.50 3.41
N SER A 195 -6.04 -9.34 3.55
CA SER A 195 -4.87 -9.30 2.67
C SER A 195 -5.18 -9.72 1.23
N LEU A 196 -6.09 -10.68 1.03
CA LEU A 196 -6.59 -11.05 -0.30
C LEU A 196 -7.41 -9.93 -0.97
N MET A 197 -8.11 -9.11 -0.19
CA MET A 197 -8.87 -7.96 -0.67
C MET A 197 -7.97 -6.82 -1.18
N MET A 198 -6.69 -6.80 -0.82
CA MET A 198 -5.74 -5.76 -1.28
C MET A 198 -5.52 -5.77 -2.79
N PHE A 199 -5.76 -6.89 -3.45
CA PHE A 199 -5.66 -6.99 -4.91
C PHE A 199 -6.84 -6.36 -5.64
N GLY A 200 -7.92 -6.04 -4.93
CA GLY A 200 -9.17 -5.50 -5.47
C GLY A 200 -10.16 -6.60 -5.88
N PRO A 201 -11.37 -6.22 -6.32
CA PRO A 201 -12.40 -7.17 -6.73
C PRO A 201 -11.94 -8.04 -7.92
N PRO A 202 -12.69 -9.12 -8.24
CA PRO A 202 -12.44 -9.96 -9.42
C PRO A 202 -12.30 -9.14 -10.70
N ASP A 203 -11.60 -9.68 -11.69
CA ASP A 203 -11.27 -8.94 -12.91
C ASP A 203 -12.49 -8.49 -13.69
N ASP A 204 -13.55 -9.28 -13.72
CA ASP A 204 -14.83 -9.00 -14.37
C ASP A 204 -15.64 -7.89 -13.66
N GLU A 205 -15.38 -7.67 -12.37
CA GLU A 205 -15.99 -6.61 -11.56
C GLU A 205 -15.10 -5.35 -11.43
N SER A 206 -13.92 -5.36 -12.06
CA SER A 206 -12.92 -4.28 -11.95
C SER A 206 -12.79 -3.45 -13.23
N PRO A 207 -13.66 -2.44 -13.46
CA PRO A 207 -13.78 -1.72 -14.74
C PRO A 207 -12.50 -0.95 -15.14
N ASN A 208 -11.62 -0.68 -14.22
CA ASN A 208 -10.38 0.05 -14.47
C ASN A 208 -9.15 -0.86 -14.69
N SER A 209 -9.25 -2.15 -14.38
CA SER A 209 -8.12 -3.08 -14.47
C SER A 209 -7.64 -3.26 -15.90
N ALA A 210 -8.55 -3.59 -16.82
CA ALA A 210 -8.25 -3.79 -18.23
C ALA A 210 -7.58 -2.56 -18.86
N ARG A 211 -8.09 -1.35 -18.59
CA ARG A 211 -7.51 -0.10 -19.10
C ARG A 211 -6.13 0.18 -18.53
N SER A 212 -5.92 -0.05 -17.23
CA SER A 212 -4.62 0.11 -16.59
C SER A 212 -3.59 -0.88 -17.13
N MET A 213 -4.01 -2.09 -17.50
CA MET A 213 -3.16 -3.09 -18.15
C MET A 213 -2.85 -2.70 -19.60
N ALA A 214 -3.84 -2.23 -20.38
CA ALA A 214 -3.62 -1.73 -21.74
C ALA A 214 -2.60 -0.61 -21.79
N TRP A 215 -2.62 0.29 -20.83
CA TRP A 215 -1.63 1.36 -20.66
C TRP A 215 -0.33 0.92 -19.98
N LYS A 216 -0.19 -0.35 -19.66
CA LYS A 216 0.98 -0.89 -18.96
C LYS A 216 1.31 -0.15 -17.64
N ILE A 217 0.33 0.51 -17.04
CA ILE A 217 0.41 0.99 -15.66
C ILE A 217 0.47 -0.21 -14.72
N LYS A 218 -0.42 -1.19 -14.95
CA LYS A 218 -0.48 -2.48 -14.28
C LYS A 218 -0.02 -3.59 -15.22
N ARG A 219 0.66 -4.62 -14.71
CA ARG A 219 1.24 -5.69 -15.54
C ARG A 219 0.54 -7.03 -15.39
N PHE A 220 -0.26 -7.20 -14.35
CA PHE A 220 -1.02 -8.40 -14.04
C PHE A 220 -2.41 -8.01 -13.58
N SER A 221 -3.38 -8.88 -13.78
CA SER A 221 -4.74 -8.69 -13.31
C SER A 221 -4.85 -8.85 -11.79
N ASN A 222 -6.01 -8.53 -11.22
CA ASN A 222 -6.25 -8.70 -9.79
C ASN A 222 -6.19 -10.17 -9.40
N ASP A 223 -6.80 -11.03 -10.21
CA ASP A 223 -6.88 -12.46 -9.95
C ASP A 223 -5.52 -13.14 -10.13
N GLU A 224 -4.74 -12.77 -11.15
CA GLU A 224 -3.36 -13.25 -11.32
C GLU A 224 -2.47 -12.90 -10.12
N LEU A 225 -2.57 -11.66 -9.61
CA LEU A 225 -1.79 -11.23 -8.44
C LEU A 225 -2.22 -11.96 -7.17
N ARG A 226 -3.53 -12.16 -6.98
CA ARG A 226 -4.07 -12.92 -5.85
C ARG A 226 -3.58 -14.36 -5.85
N GLN A 227 -3.58 -15.04 -7.01
CA GLN A 227 -3.05 -16.39 -7.17
C GLN A 227 -1.55 -16.47 -6.85
N ARG A 228 -0.77 -15.51 -7.33
CA ARG A 228 0.68 -15.42 -7.01
C ARG A 228 0.91 -15.25 -5.52
N PHE A 229 0.10 -14.44 -4.85
CA PHE A 229 0.19 -14.23 -3.41
C PHE A 229 -0.12 -15.52 -2.65
N VAL A 230 -1.21 -16.20 -2.95
CA VAL A 230 -1.57 -17.47 -2.33
C VAL A 230 -0.49 -18.54 -2.58
N GLY A 231 0.04 -18.62 -3.80
CA GLY A 231 1.14 -19.51 -4.13
C GLY A 231 2.43 -19.26 -3.32
N MET A 232 2.64 -18.01 -2.90
CA MET A 232 3.72 -17.65 -1.97
C MET A 232 3.37 -18.01 -0.52
N LEU A 233 2.13 -17.79 -0.10
CA LEU A 233 1.72 -17.96 1.30
C LEU A 233 1.68 -19.44 1.73
N VAL A 234 1.16 -20.34 0.89
CA VAL A 234 0.93 -21.74 1.27
C VAL A 234 2.19 -22.41 1.78
N PRO A 235 3.33 -22.43 1.05
CA PRO A 235 4.55 -23.04 1.55
C PRO A 235 5.13 -22.31 2.77
N GLN A 236 4.91 -21.02 2.90
CA GLN A 236 5.36 -20.25 4.07
C GLN A 236 4.52 -20.56 5.31
N ALA A 237 3.21 -20.78 5.17
CA ALA A 237 2.34 -21.20 6.26
C ALA A 237 2.74 -22.57 6.82
N GLU A 238 3.12 -23.50 5.95
CA GLU A 238 3.66 -24.81 6.35
C GLU A 238 4.94 -24.67 7.20
N VAL A 239 5.87 -23.81 6.76
CA VAL A 239 7.11 -23.53 7.52
C VAL A 239 6.82 -22.87 8.86
N LEU A 240 5.86 -21.95 8.93
CA LEU A 240 5.43 -21.33 10.17
C LEU A 240 4.70 -22.30 11.11
N GLY A 241 4.03 -23.31 10.57
CA GLY A 241 3.15 -24.21 11.31
C GLY A 241 1.81 -23.56 11.67
N VAL A 242 1.35 -22.60 10.87
CA VAL A 242 0.03 -21.97 10.98
C VAL A 242 -0.93 -22.52 9.94
N THR A 243 -2.23 -22.46 10.22
CA THR A 243 -3.29 -22.85 9.29
C THR A 243 -3.85 -21.59 8.62
N LEU A 244 -3.91 -21.55 7.29
CA LEU A 244 -4.64 -20.51 6.57
C LEU A 244 -6.15 -20.75 6.72
N PRO A 245 -6.96 -19.74 7.09
CA PRO A 245 -8.37 -19.92 7.45
C PRO A 245 -9.29 -20.00 6.21
N ASP A 246 -8.90 -20.81 5.23
CA ASP A 246 -9.68 -21.08 4.03
C ASP A 246 -9.87 -22.59 3.86
N PRO A 247 -11.05 -23.15 4.18
CA PRO A 247 -11.31 -24.57 4.13
C PRO A 247 -11.32 -25.16 2.72
N ASN A 248 -11.45 -24.31 1.69
CA ASN A 248 -11.47 -24.74 0.28
C ASN A 248 -10.11 -24.52 -0.41
N LEU A 249 -9.10 -24.05 0.32
CA LEU A 249 -7.79 -23.76 -0.23
C LEU A 249 -7.09 -25.08 -0.63
N THR A 250 -7.11 -25.39 -1.92
CA THR A 250 -6.49 -26.60 -2.48
C THR A 250 -5.83 -26.30 -3.81
N TRP A 251 -4.71 -26.97 -4.10
CA TRP A 251 -4.08 -26.88 -5.41
C TRP A 251 -4.89 -27.66 -6.44
N ASN A 252 -5.18 -27.04 -7.56
CA ASN A 252 -5.91 -27.62 -8.69
C ASN A 252 -4.93 -27.87 -9.85
N ASP A 253 -4.64 -29.14 -10.11
CA ASP A 253 -3.70 -29.55 -11.17
C ASP A 253 -4.20 -29.25 -12.58
N GLU A 254 -5.51 -29.15 -12.80
CA GLU A 254 -6.07 -28.89 -14.12
C GLU A 254 -5.91 -27.40 -14.50
N THR A 255 -6.16 -26.50 -13.56
CA THR A 255 -6.06 -25.05 -13.78
C THR A 255 -4.67 -24.49 -13.46
N GLN A 256 -3.81 -25.26 -12.77
CA GLN A 256 -2.52 -24.83 -12.24
C GLN A 256 -2.67 -23.59 -11.32
N GLN A 257 -3.73 -23.58 -10.51
CA GLN A 257 -4.08 -22.51 -9.58
C GLN A 257 -4.60 -23.09 -8.27
N TYR A 258 -4.70 -22.23 -7.25
CA TYR A 258 -5.38 -22.58 -6.01
C TYR A 258 -6.87 -22.32 -6.12
N ASP A 259 -7.69 -23.33 -5.83
CA ASP A 259 -9.10 -23.13 -5.53
C ASP A 259 -9.21 -22.52 -4.14
N MET A 260 -10.09 -21.54 -3.96
CA MET A 260 -10.26 -20.75 -2.75
C MET A 260 -11.74 -20.53 -2.45
N SER A 261 -12.07 -20.31 -1.18
CA SER A 261 -13.40 -19.85 -0.79
C SER A 261 -13.69 -18.44 -1.35
N PRO A 262 -14.95 -18.10 -1.61
CA PRO A 262 -15.34 -16.75 -2.00
C PRO A 262 -14.91 -15.71 -0.97
N ILE A 263 -14.36 -14.59 -1.43
CA ILE A 263 -14.01 -13.43 -0.60
C ILE A 263 -15.29 -12.63 -0.33
N ASP A 264 -15.45 -12.13 0.89
CA ASP A 264 -16.57 -11.24 1.27
C ASP A 264 -16.35 -9.82 0.72
N TRP A 265 -16.82 -9.59 -0.51
CA TRP A 265 -16.73 -8.28 -1.16
C TRP A 265 -17.70 -7.25 -0.55
N ASP A 266 -18.73 -7.66 0.16
CA ASP A 266 -19.62 -6.76 0.90
C ASP A 266 -18.88 -6.16 2.09
N GLU A 267 -18.11 -6.96 2.85
CA GLU A 267 -17.20 -6.45 3.88
C GLU A 267 -16.22 -5.43 3.31
N PHE A 268 -15.55 -5.77 2.21
CA PHE A 268 -14.63 -4.85 1.52
C PHE A 268 -15.29 -3.52 1.18
N MET A 269 -16.50 -3.55 0.61
CA MET A 269 -17.24 -2.34 0.25
C MET A 269 -17.67 -1.52 1.47
N GLU A 270 -18.01 -2.15 2.60
CA GLU A 270 -18.32 -1.44 3.84
C GLU A 270 -17.08 -0.70 4.39
N VAL A 271 -15.92 -1.34 4.37
CA VAL A 271 -14.66 -0.71 4.78
C VAL A 271 -14.32 0.48 3.86
N LEU A 272 -14.48 0.33 2.54
CA LEU A 272 -14.26 1.42 1.57
C LEU A 272 -15.21 2.61 1.76
N LYS A 273 -16.44 2.36 2.25
CA LYS A 273 -17.44 3.39 2.58
C LYS A 273 -17.21 4.03 3.95
N GLY A 274 -16.14 3.67 4.66
CA GLY A 274 -15.81 4.22 5.97
C GLY A 274 -16.54 3.57 7.15
N ARG A 275 -17.13 2.37 6.96
CA ARG A 275 -17.88 1.63 7.98
C ARG A 275 -17.18 0.38 8.50
N GLY A 276 -15.91 0.22 8.20
CA GLY A 276 -15.09 -0.86 8.74
C GLY A 276 -14.74 -0.67 10.21
N PRO A 277 -14.15 -1.69 10.85
CA PRO A 277 -14.00 -1.76 12.30
C PRO A 277 -13.15 -0.64 12.91
N MET A 278 -12.23 -0.04 12.15
CA MET A 278 -11.34 1.01 12.65
C MET A 278 -11.41 2.32 11.87
N ASN A 279 -12.26 2.45 10.84
CA ASN A 279 -12.32 3.66 10.02
C ASN A 279 -12.50 4.93 10.85
N ALA A 280 -13.47 4.95 11.78
CA ALA A 280 -13.77 6.11 12.63
C ALA A 280 -12.58 6.47 13.52
N VAL A 281 -11.94 5.47 14.14
CA VAL A 281 -10.77 5.67 15.00
C VAL A 281 -9.59 6.20 14.19
N ARG A 282 -9.32 5.61 13.02
CA ARG A 282 -8.19 6.02 12.16
C ARG A 282 -8.31 7.46 11.68
N ILE A 283 -9.49 7.88 11.23
CA ILE A 283 -9.68 9.27 10.77
C ILE A 283 -9.62 10.26 11.94
N GLN A 284 -10.22 9.94 13.09
CA GLN A 284 -10.20 10.82 14.25
C GLN A 284 -8.77 11.01 14.76
N THR A 285 -8.00 9.93 14.93
CA THR A 285 -6.59 10.03 15.36
C THR A 285 -5.76 10.91 14.42
N ARG A 286 -5.98 10.83 13.08
CA ARG A 286 -5.29 11.72 12.14
C ARG A 286 -5.64 13.17 12.32
N ARG A 287 -6.93 13.47 12.52
CA ARG A 287 -7.41 14.84 12.72
C ARG A 287 -6.88 15.43 14.02
N ASP A 288 -6.95 14.68 15.10
CA ASP A 288 -6.44 15.09 16.40
C ASP A 288 -4.93 15.39 16.33
N ALA A 289 -4.15 14.48 15.75
CA ALA A 289 -2.70 14.67 15.57
C ALA A 289 -2.37 15.87 14.64
N HIS A 290 -3.19 16.09 13.62
CA HIS A 290 -3.03 17.25 12.74
C HIS A 290 -3.32 18.57 13.48
N GLU A 291 -4.38 18.61 14.27
CA GLU A 291 -4.74 19.78 15.09
C GLU A 291 -3.68 20.05 16.16
N ASP A 292 -3.27 19.03 16.92
CA ASP A 292 -2.21 19.15 17.92
C ASP A 292 -0.88 19.70 17.34
N GLY A 293 -0.59 19.37 16.08
CA GLY A 293 0.58 19.87 15.36
C GLY A 293 0.42 21.24 14.70
N ALA A 294 -0.72 21.94 14.85
CA ALA A 294 -1.00 23.19 14.14
C ALA A 294 0.04 24.28 14.48
N TRP A 295 0.38 24.44 15.74
CA TRP A 295 1.36 25.44 16.18
C TRP A 295 2.75 25.24 15.56
N VAL A 296 3.17 24.01 15.29
CA VAL A 296 4.46 23.71 14.61
C VAL A 296 4.40 24.20 13.17
N ARG A 297 3.31 23.93 12.47
CA ARG A 297 3.12 24.36 11.07
C ARG A 297 3.05 25.88 10.95
N GLU A 298 2.37 26.54 11.89
CA GLU A 298 2.29 28.00 11.97
C GLU A 298 3.67 28.64 12.20
N ALA A 299 4.44 28.10 13.15
CA ALA A 299 5.80 28.57 13.41
C ALA A 299 6.73 28.36 12.20
N ALA A 300 6.63 27.22 11.51
CA ALA A 300 7.39 26.96 10.30
C ALA A 300 7.01 27.91 9.16
N ALA A 301 5.72 28.20 8.97
CA ALA A 301 5.24 29.14 7.96
C ALA A 301 5.68 30.57 8.27
N GLU A 302 5.67 30.99 9.52
CA GLU A 302 6.17 32.29 9.94
C GLU A 302 7.67 32.42 9.69
N TYR A 303 8.45 31.40 10.04
CA TYR A 303 9.88 31.37 9.75
C TYR A 303 10.16 31.50 8.26
N ALA A 304 9.47 30.72 7.42
CA ALA A 304 9.63 30.78 5.98
C ALA A 304 9.33 32.17 5.42
N ARG A 305 8.25 32.83 5.88
CA ARG A 305 7.92 34.21 5.49
C ARG A 305 9.01 35.22 5.86
N LYS A 306 9.58 35.07 7.07
CA LYS A 306 10.68 35.93 7.52
C LYS A 306 11.95 35.75 6.67
N GLN A 307 12.25 34.55 6.21
CA GLN A 307 13.40 34.31 5.33
C GLN A 307 13.18 34.93 3.93
N GLN A 308 12.01 34.75 3.34
CA GLN A 308 11.66 35.37 2.05
C GLN A 308 11.75 36.89 2.10
N GLN A 309 11.29 37.52 3.18
CA GLN A 309 11.39 38.98 3.37
C GLN A 309 12.86 39.45 3.44
N LYS A 310 13.74 38.67 4.10
CA LYS A 310 15.18 38.98 4.14
C LYS A 310 15.85 38.85 2.77
N GLU A 311 15.50 37.86 2.02
CA GLU A 311 16.02 37.65 0.66
C GLU A 311 15.56 38.77 -0.32
N GLN A 312 14.35 39.27 -0.16
CA GLN A 312 13.84 40.37 -0.96
C GLN A 312 14.42 41.73 -0.58
N ALA A 313 14.96 41.86 0.64
CA ALA A 313 15.54 43.10 1.15
C ALA A 313 17.06 43.21 0.95
N ALA A 314 17.71 42.12 0.50
CA ALA A 314 19.15 41.99 0.21
C ALA A 314 19.44 42.15 -1.26
#